data_4a08e8245d51dde656728a2293a20714
#
_entry.id   4a08e8245d51dde656728a2293a20714
#
_cell.length_a   1.000
_cell.length_b   1.000
_cell.length_c   1.000
_cell.angle_alpha   90.00
_cell.angle_beta   90.00
_cell.angle_gamma   90.00
#
_symmetry.space_group_name_H-M   'P 1'
#
loop_
_entity.id
_entity.type
_entity.pdbx_description
1 polymer ?
#
loop_
_entity_poly.entity_id
_entity_poly.type
_entity_poly.pdbx_seq_one_letter_code
_entity_poly.pdbx_strand_id
1 'polypeptide(L)' 'MMNKYEMIIHWSEEDQLFIAEVPELPGCMADGHSYQEAVSNAVIMINEWIETAKDLGRTIPKPKGKLMYA' A
#
# COMPACT_ATOMS: atom_id res chain seq x y z
N MET A 1 7.18 -13.16 -3.04
CA MET A 1 5.87 -13.07 -3.69
C MET A 1 5.72 -11.73 -4.41
N MET A 2 5.24 -11.77 -5.63
CA MET A 2 5.04 -10.54 -6.39
C MET A 2 3.75 -9.84 -5.96
N ASN A 3 3.88 -8.55 -5.65
CA ASN A 3 2.76 -7.74 -5.24
C ASN A 3 2.24 -6.97 -6.44
N LYS A 4 0.97 -7.14 -6.76
CA LYS A 4 0.35 -6.52 -7.92
C LYS A 4 -0.56 -5.35 -7.60
N TYR A 5 -0.67 -4.98 -6.32
CA TYR A 5 -1.46 -3.82 -5.94
C TYR A 5 -0.75 -2.55 -6.37
N GLU A 6 -1.52 -1.57 -6.79
CA GLU A 6 -0.97 -0.29 -7.18
C GLU A 6 -0.54 0.51 -5.95
N MET A 7 0.56 1.24 -6.10
CA MET A 7 1.04 2.14 -5.06
C MET A 7 1.14 3.54 -5.63
N ILE A 8 0.74 4.52 -4.83
CA ILE A 8 0.91 5.92 -5.17
C ILE A 8 1.89 6.50 -4.16
N ILE A 9 3.00 7.03 -4.64
CA ILE A 9 4.04 7.56 -3.77
C ILE A 9 4.16 9.06 -3.97
N HIS A 10 4.14 9.80 -2.87
CA HIS A 10 4.32 11.24 -2.91
C HIS A 10 5.18 11.72 -1.75
N TRP A 11 5.76 12.88 -1.91
CA TRP A 11 6.55 13.52 -0.86
C TRP A 11 5.61 14.26 0.09
N SER A 12 5.80 14.05 1.38
CA SER A 12 5.06 14.78 2.40
C SER A 12 5.96 15.85 3.00
N GLU A 13 5.69 17.09 2.67
CA GLU A 13 6.45 18.22 3.19
C GLU A 13 6.28 18.34 4.70
N GLU A 14 5.09 18.06 5.17
CA GLU A 14 4.76 18.15 6.59
C GLU A 14 5.54 17.12 7.40
N ASP A 15 5.61 15.89 6.90
CA ASP A 15 6.26 14.80 7.62
C ASP A 15 7.73 14.63 7.25
N GLN A 16 8.18 15.29 6.20
CA GLN A 16 9.54 15.14 5.68
C GLN A 16 9.85 13.70 5.32
N LEU A 17 8.88 13.04 4.71
CA LEU A 17 8.96 11.63 4.34
C LEU A 17 8.23 11.41 3.02
N PHE A 18 8.58 10.32 2.34
CA PHE A 18 7.78 9.82 1.23
C PHE A 18 6.66 8.95 1.80
N ILE A 19 5.47 9.13 1.26
CA ILE A 19 4.29 8.35 1.67
C ILE A 19 3.91 7.45 0.51
N ALA A 20 3.71 6.17 0.79
CA ALA A 20 3.23 5.20 -0.19
C ALA A 20 1.83 4.77 0.21
N GLU A 21 0.87 5.01 -0.65
CA GLU A 21 -0.52 4.62 -0.41
C GLU A 21 -0.88 3.47 -1.33
N VAL A 22 -1.69 2.54 -0.83
CA VAL A 22 -2.20 1.42 -1.61
C VAL A 22 -3.72 1.61 -1.73
N PRO A 23 -4.18 2.29 -2.78
CA PRO A 23 -5.60 2.69 -2.86
C PRO A 23 -6.59 1.55 -2.81
N GLU A 24 -6.22 0.39 -3.35
CA GLU A 24 -7.12 -0.75 -3.40
C GLU A 24 -7.32 -1.43 -2.04
N LEU A 25 -6.46 -1.15 -1.08
CA LEU A 25 -6.56 -1.69 0.27
C LEU A 25 -6.82 -0.54 1.24
N PRO A 26 -8.07 -0.34 1.66
CA PRO A 26 -8.41 0.81 2.51
C PRO A 26 -7.55 0.92 3.75
N GLY A 27 -6.98 2.09 3.95
CA GLY A 27 -6.12 2.35 5.11
C GLY A 27 -4.71 1.82 5.01
N CYS A 28 -4.37 1.15 3.91
CA CYS A 28 -3.03 0.60 3.74
C CYS A 28 -2.09 1.67 3.21
N MET A 29 -1.12 2.05 4.03
CA MET A 29 -0.13 3.05 3.65
C MET A 29 1.13 2.86 4.47
N ALA A 30 2.22 3.43 3.99
CA ALA A 30 3.50 3.36 4.68
C ALA A 30 4.31 4.59 4.33
N ASP A 31 5.43 4.77 5.01
CA ASP A 31 6.31 5.88 4.73
C ASP A 31 7.77 5.43 4.72
N GLY A 32 8.64 6.32 4.29
CA GLY A 32 10.06 6.05 4.26
C GLY A 32 10.85 7.29 3.89
N HIS A 33 12.14 7.24 4.15
CA HIS A 33 13.04 8.37 3.85
C HIS A 33 13.44 8.42 2.39
N SER A 34 13.11 7.40 1.62
CA SER A 34 13.37 7.33 0.18
C SER A 34 12.20 6.62 -0.49
N TYR A 35 12.11 6.74 -1.82
CA TYR A 35 11.11 5.98 -2.56
C TYR A 35 11.23 4.50 -2.27
N GLN A 36 12.46 3.99 -2.30
CA GLN A 36 12.73 2.57 -2.10
C GLN A 36 12.26 2.10 -0.72
N GLU A 37 12.56 2.90 0.30
CA GLU A 37 12.16 2.56 1.66
C GLU A 37 10.64 2.58 1.80
N ALA A 38 9.99 3.59 1.23
CA ALA A 38 8.53 3.68 1.27
C ALA A 38 7.89 2.47 0.61
N VAL A 39 8.41 2.05 -0.55
CA VAL A 39 7.90 0.86 -1.25
C VAL A 39 8.12 -0.40 -0.41
N SER A 40 9.30 -0.58 0.15
CA SER A 40 9.60 -1.76 0.97
C SER A 40 8.67 -1.84 2.17
N ASN A 41 8.45 -0.71 2.83
CA ASN A 41 7.55 -0.66 3.98
C ASN A 41 6.09 -0.89 3.56
N ALA A 42 5.70 -0.39 2.39
CA ALA A 42 4.35 -0.60 1.89
C ALA A 42 4.08 -2.08 1.60
N VAL A 43 5.07 -2.80 1.08
CA VAL A 43 4.93 -4.24 0.84
C VAL A 43 4.67 -4.97 2.15
N ILE A 44 5.37 -4.60 3.21
CA ILE A 44 5.14 -5.19 4.54
C ILE A 44 3.71 -4.91 5.00
N MET A 45 3.25 -3.67 4.84
CA MET A 45 1.91 -3.28 5.25
C MET A 45 0.83 -4.00 4.45
N ILE A 46 1.07 -4.22 3.15
CA ILE A 46 0.14 -4.99 2.33
C ILE A 46 0.01 -6.41 2.85
N ASN A 47 1.14 -7.05 3.15
CA ASN A 47 1.11 -8.41 3.67
C ASN A 47 0.38 -8.48 5.01
N GLU A 48 0.60 -7.53 5.89
CA GLU A 48 -0.11 -7.47 7.18
C GLU A 48 -1.59 -7.22 6.98
N TRP A 49 -1.95 -6.34 6.04
CA TRP A 49 -3.35 -6.04 5.74
C TRP A 49 -4.08 -7.30 5.27
N ILE A 50 -3.44 -8.07 4.38
CA ILE A 50 -4.02 -9.30 3.85
C ILE A 50 -4.18 -10.34 4.95
N GLU A 51 -3.17 -10.51 5.79
CA GLU A 51 -3.23 -11.47 6.90
C GLU A 51 -4.34 -11.12 7.87
N THR A 52 -4.46 -9.84 8.21
CA THR A 52 -5.53 -9.37 9.10
C THR A 52 -6.91 -9.60 8.47
N ALA A 53 -7.03 -9.32 7.16
CA ALA A 53 -8.29 -9.53 6.47
C ALA A 53 -8.70 -10.99 6.49
N LYS A 54 -7.74 -11.91 6.28
CA LYS A 54 -8.00 -13.34 6.36
C LYS A 54 -8.48 -13.75 7.74
N ASP A 55 -7.79 -13.25 8.77
CA ASP A 55 -8.14 -13.58 10.15
C ASP A 55 -9.53 -13.09 10.53
N LEU A 56 -9.94 -11.96 9.98
CA LEU A 56 -11.25 -11.38 10.24
C LEU A 56 -12.34 -11.87 9.29
N GLY A 57 -11.98 -12.70 8.32
CA GLY A 57 -12.93 -13.20 7.33
C GLY A 57 -13.39 -12.14 6.33
N ARG A 58 -12.60 -11.09 6.14
CA ARG A 58 -12.95 -10.01 5.21
C ARG A 58 -12.58 -10.39 3.78
N THR A 59 -13.31 -9.79 2.83
CA THR A 59 -12.98 -9.94 1.42
C THR A 59 -11.68 -9.19 1.12
N ILE A 60 -10.80 -9.84 0.39
CA ILE A 60 -9.53 -9.24 -0.03
C ILE A 60 -9.68 -8.76 -1.47
N PRO A 61 -9.57 -7.46 -1.74
CA PRO A 61 -9.69 -6.95 -3.11
C PRO A 61 -8.60 -7.52 -4.02
N LYS A 62 -8.98 -7.82 -5.26
CA LYS A 62 -8.01 -8.30 -6.23
C LYS A 62 -7.25 -7.12 -6.82
N PRO A 63 -5.95 -7.27 -7.05
CA PRO A 63 -5.17 -6.21 -7.69
C PRO A 63 -5.65 -5.97 -9.11
N LYS A 64 -5.84 -4.72 -9.47
CA LYS A 64 -6.32 -4.36 -10.82
C LYS A 64 -5.20 -3.90 -11.74
N GLY A 65 -4.00 -3.72 -11.21
CA GLY A 65 -2.83 -3.33 -11.98
C GLY A 65 -2.68 -1.83 -12.17
N LYS A 66 -3.77 -1.10 -12.24
CA LYS A 66 -3.75 0.36 -12.28
C LYS A 66 -5.09 0.89 -11.82
N LEU A 67 -5.10 2.13 -11.39
CA LEU A 67 -6.34 2.77 -10.95
C LEU A 67 -7.29 2.90 -12.13
N MET A 68 -8.56 2.60 -11.87
CA MET A 68 -9.62 2.73 -12.87
C MET A 68 -10.45 3.97 -12.53
N TYR A 69 -10.59 4.85 -13.50
CA TYR A 69 -11.43 6.03 -13.35
C TYR A 69 -12.69 5.85 -14.16
N ALA A 70 -13.79 6.13 -13.52
CA ALA A 70 -15.09 6.04 -14.19
C ALA A 70 -15.27 7.17 -15.17
#